data_83014c28490fd050743432149c0ea9f6
#
_entry.id   83014c28490fd050743432149c0ea9f6
#
_cell.length_a   1.000
_cell.length_b   1.000
_cell.length_c   1.000
_cell.angle_alpha   90.00
_cell.angle_beta   90.00
_cell.angle_gamma   90.00
#
_symmetry.space_group_name_H-M   'P 1'
#
loop_
_entity.id
_entity.type
_entity.pdbx_description
1 polymer ?
#
loop_
_entity_poly.entity_id
_entity_poly.type
_entity_poly.pdbx_seq_one_letter_code
_entity_poly.pdbx_strand_id
1 'polypeptide(L)'
;MGKWGWSAWIGSALMLGGAAVFGWFAWVCYEASAAQQRAREWLSRPPRIQIRAARPAAPLATLHPGDVLGELSVPRLHLSVMVREGDDARILSFGAGHIPGTALSPGDGNIAIAAHRDTFFRPLRAIRRDDVVTLRTPRGVSRFAVSDVEIVGPRDIGVLSPAPGRDLTLVTCYPFWYLGSAPRRFIVHARRVA
;
A
#
# COMPACT_ATOMS: atom_id res chain seq x y z
N MET A 1 16.78 31.36 -47.21
CA MET A 1 15.55 30.57 -46.98
C MET A 1 15.93 29.26 -46.31
N GLY A 2 15.56 28.97 -45.06
CA GLY A 2 15.82 27.65 -44.50
C GLY A 2 16.01 27.47 -42.99
N LYS A 3 15.95 28.53 -42.17
CA LYS A 3 16.15 28.36 -40.71
C LYS A 3 14.85 28.25 -39.88
N TRP A 4 13.70 28.53 -40.45
CA TRP A 4 12.40 28.48 -39.71
C TRP A 4 11.73 27.12 -39.77
N GLY A 5 12.10 26.25 -40.68
CA GLY A 5 11.51 24.90 -40.77
C GLY A 5 11.96 23.94 -39.66
N TRP A 6 13.21 24.03 -39.26
CA TRP A 6 13.80 23.05 -38.33
C TRP A 6 13.36 23.27 -36.89
N SER A 7 13.18 24.53 -36.46
CA SER A 7 12.67 24.85 -35.12
C SER A 7 11.19 24.39 -34.94
N ALA A 8 10.38 24.49 -35.99
CA ALA A 8 8.99 24.01 -35.95
C ALA A 8 8.92 22.48 -35.84
N TRP A 9 9.79 21.75 -36.56
CA TRP A 9 9.85 20.28 -36.45
C TRP A 9 10.31 19.81 -35.08
N ILE A 10 11.29 20.46 -34.46
CA ILE A 10 11.78 20.16 -33.11
C ILE A 10 10.67 20.46 -32.10
N GLY A 11 9.96 21.58 -32.22
CA GLY A 11 8.84 21.92 -31.36
C GLY A 11 7.70 20.89 -31.42
N SER A 12 7.32 20.45 -32.63
CA SER A 12 6.31 19.42 -32.83
C SER A 12 6.73 18.05 -32.26
N ALA A 13 7.99 17.65 -32.45
CA ALA A 13 8.52 16.41 -31.89
C ALA A 13 8.53 16.41 -30.35
N LEU A 14 8.89 17.54 -29.72
CA LEU A 14 8.85 17.70 -28.28
C LEU A 14 7.41 17.68 -27.73
N MET A 15 6.47 18.31 -28.42
CA MET A 15 5.05 18.26 -28.04
C MET A 15 4.47 16.86 -28.14
N LEU A 16 4.76 16.12 -29.22
CA LEU A 16 4.33 14.74 -29.38
C LEU A 16 4.95 13.81 -28.32
N GLY A 17 6.25 13.99 -28.04
CA GLY A 17 6.93 13.25 -26.97
C GLY A 17 6.34 13.54 -25.59
N GLY A 18 6.07 14.81 -25.29
CA GLY A 18 5.42 15.22 -24.05
C GLY A 18 3.98 14.66 -23.92
N ALA A 19 3.21 14.70 -25.00
CA ALA A 19 1.86 14.13 -25.03
C ALA A 19 1.87 12.60 -24.83
N ALA A 20 2.84 11.89 -25.44
CA ALA A 20 2.99 10.45 -25.26
C ALA A 20 3.34 10.08 -23.79
N VAL A 21 4.27 10.80 -23.18
CA VAL A 21 4.65 10.59 -21.76
C VAL A 21 3.47 10.90 -20.84
N PHE A 22 2.74 11.99 -21.11
CA PHE A 22 1.55 12.35 -20.33
C PHE A 22 0.45 11.31 -20.48
N GLY A 23 0.19 10.83 -21.70
CA GLY A 23 -0.78 9.76 -21.96
C GLY A 23 -0.42 8.45 -21.26
N TRP A 24 0.85 8.08 -21.30
CA TRP A 24 1.36 6.92 -20.55
C TRP A 24 1.14 7.07 -19.04
N PHE A 25 1.50 8.21 -18.47
CA PHE A 25 1.32 8.49 -17.05
C PHE A 25 -0.16 8.47 -16.64
N ALA A 26 -1.02 9.11 -17.43
CA ALA A 26 -2.47 9.11 -17.20
C ALA A 26 -3.05 7.68 -17.25
N TRP A 27 -2.59 6.87 -18.19
CA TRP A 27 -3.02 5.47 -18.29
C TRP A 27 -2.59 4.64 -17.08
N VAL A 28 -1.36 4.77 -16.61
CA VAL A 28 -0.87 4.09 -15.39
C VAL A 28 -1.69 4.51 -14.17
N CYS A 29 -1.97 5.80 -14.01
CA CYS A 29 -2.81 6.30 -12.91
C CYS A 29 -4.25 5.77 -13.00
N TYR A 30 -4.81 5.69 -14.21
CA TYR A 30 -6.14 5.12 -14.45
C TYR A 30 -6.18 3.64 -14.08
N GLU A 31 -5.21 2.84 -14.52
CA GLU A 31 -5.13 1.42 -14.19
C GLU A 31 -5.02 1.17 -12.68
N ALA A 32 -4.18 1.95 -11.99
CA ALA A 32 -4.05 1.87 -10.54
C ALA A 32 -5.39 2.19 -9.84
N SER A 33 -6.09 3.23 -10.28
CA SER A 33 -7.41 3.60 -9.75
C SER A 33 -8.47 2.54 -10.01
N ALA A 34 -8.51 1.99 -11.22
CA ALA A 34 -9.43 0.92 -11.60
C ALA A 34 -9.17 -0.37 -10.82
N ALA A 35 -7.89 -0.70 -10.56
CA ALA A 35 -7.52 -1.86 -9.73
C ALA A 35 -8.00 -1.69 -8.28
N GLN A 36 -7.89 -0.47 -7.71
CA GLN A 36 -8.41 -0.15 -6.38
C GLN A 36 -9.94 -0.29 -6.31
N GLN A 37 -10.67 0.21 -7.32
CA GLN A 37 -12.13 0.11 -7.37
C GLN A 37 -12.61 -1.34 -7.46
N ARG A 38 -12.04 -2.13 -8.37
CA ARG A 38 -12.37 -3.56 -8.51
C ARG A 38 -12.13 -4.35 -7.22
N ALA A 39 -11.05 -4.04 -6.52
CA ALA A 39 -10.75 -4.68 -5.26
C ALA A 39 -11.72 -4.27 -4.14
N ARG A 40 -12.18 -2.99 -4.10
CA ARG A 40 -13.22 -2.53 -3.18
C ARG A 40 -14.56 -3.20 -3.44
N GLU A 41 -14.96 -3.33 -4.71
CA GLU A 41 -16.19 -4.05 -5.09
C GLU A 41 -16.15 -5.51 -4.66
N TRP A 42 -14.98 -6.16 -4.75
CA TRP A 42 -14.80 -7.52 -4.25
C TRP A 42 -15.00 -7.62 -2.74
N LEU A 43 -14.49 -6.66 -1.96
CA LEU A 43 -14.69 -6.60 -0.50
C LEU A 43 -16.13 -6.25 -0.11
N SER A 44 -16.86 -5.51 -0.94
CA SER A 44 -18.25 -5.11 -0.69
C SER A 44 -19.26 -6.21 -1.03
N ARG A 45 -18.85 -7.23 -1.78
CA ARG A 45 -19.72 -8.40 -2.02
C ARG A 45 -19.94 -9.10 -0.68
N PRO A 46 -21.23 -9.27 -0.23
CA PRO A 46 -21.47 -10.02 0.99
C PRO A 46 -20.83 -11.40 0.83
N PRO A 47 -20.10 -11.88 1.84
CA PRO A 47 -19.64 -13.25 1.80
C PRO A 47 -20.87 -14.11 1.50
N ARG A 48 -20.79 -15.01 0.54
CA ARG A 48 -21.80 -16.07 0.39
C ARG A 48 -21.70 -16.90 1.65
N ILE A 49 -22.44 -16.48 2.68
CA ILE A 49 -22.62 -17.23 3.91
C ILE A 49 -23.47 -18.44 3.52
N GLN A 50 -22.81 -19.48 3.06
CA GLN A 50 -23.33 -20.81 3.32
C GLN A 50 -23.20 -20.98 4.83
N ILE A 51 -24.32 -20.83 5.53
CA ILE A 51 -24.47 -21.25 6.93
C ILE A 51 -24.30 -22.77 6.91
N ARG A 52 -23.09 -23.20 6.89
CA ARG A 52 -22.68 -24.55 7.16
C ARG A 52 -21.97 -24.51 8.51
N ALA A 53 -22.56 -25.21 9.49
CA ALA A 53 -22.09 -25.27 10.86
C ALA A 53 -20.56 -25.25 10.98
N ALA A 54 -20.08 -24.60 12.02
CA ALA A 54 -18.67 -24.36 12.34
C ALA A 54 -17.74 -25.49 11.84
N ARG A 55 -17.12 -25.24 10.70
CA ARG A 55 -16.01 -26.03 10.23
C ARG A 55 -14.75 -25.46 10.90
N PRO A 56 -13.87 -26.30 11.44
CA PRO A 56 -12.56 -25.85 11.91
C PRO A 56 -11.93 -24.99 10.80
N ALA A 57 -11.22 -23.93 11.18
CA ALA A 57 -10.58 -23.01 10.26
C ALA A 57 -9.96 -23.79 9.09
N ALA A 58 -10.45 -23.52 7.88
CA ALA A 58 -9.86 -24.09 6.68
C ALA A 58 -8.35 -23.79 6.70
N PRO A 59 -7.49 -24.77 6.31
CA PRO A 59 -6.07 -24.50 6.16
C PRO A 59 -5.92 -23.20 5.36
N LEU A 60 -4.99 -22.34 5.78
CA LEU A 60 -4.65 -21.12 5.07
C LEU A 60 -4.52 -21.47 3.60
N ALA A 61 -5.50 -21.06 2.78
CA ALA A 61 -5.38 -21.16 1.34
C ALA A 61 -4.02 -20.55 1.00
N THR A 62 -3.20 -21.26 0.27
CA THR A 62 -1.89 -20.78 -0.14
C THR A 62 -2.11 -19.45 -0.85
N LEU A 63 -1.74 -18.36 -0.19
CA LEU A 63 -1.82 -17.03 -0.77
C LEU A 63 -0.80 -16.92 -1.88
N HIS A 64 -1.22 -16.38 -3.01
CA HIS A 64 -0.34 -16.13 -4.13
C HIS A 64 0.00 -14.63 -4.20
N PRO A 65 1.19 -14.27 -4.66
CA PRO A 65 1.53 -12.87 -4.89
C PRO A 65 0.47 -12.16 -5.74
N GLY A 66 -0.03 -11.03 -5.25
CA GLY A 66 -1.09 -10.23 -5.89
C GLY A 66 -2.51 -10.52 -5.42
N ASP A 67 -2.75 -11.55 -4.62
CA ASP A 67 -4.07 -11.80 -4.02
C ASP A 67 -4.51 -10.62 -3.15
N VAL A 68 -5.79 -10.26 -3.24
CA VAL A 68 -6.35 -9.15 -2.45
C VAL A 68 -6.59 -9.64 -1.02
N LEU A 69 -5.92 -9.01 -0.06
CA LEU A 69 -6.05 -9.30 1.37
C LEU A 69 -7.09 -8.43 2.05
N GLY A 70 -7.20 -7.16 1.65
CA GLY A 70 -8.10 -6.23 2.30
C GLY A 70 -7.88 -4.78 1.91
N GLU A 71 -8.44 -3.89 2.72
CA GLU A 71 -8.31 -2.44 2.60
C GLU A 71 -7.72 -1.87 3.89
N LEU A 72 -6.65 -1.10 3.76
CA LEU A 72 -6.05 -0.31 4.84
C LEU A 72 -6.56 1.13 4.75
N SER A 73 -7.01 1.70 5.87
CA SER A 73 -7.43 3.09 5.90
C SER A 73 -6.97 3.82 7.17
N VAL A 74 -6.67 5.12 7.01
CA VAL A 74 -6.41 6.07 8.10
C VAL A 74 -7.30 7.28 7.85
N PRO A 75 -8.50 7.33 8.47
CA PRO A 75 -9.53 8.34 8.15
C PRO A 75 -9.03 9.78 8.28
N ARG A 76 -8.29 10.11 9.34
CA ARG A 76 -7.76 11.46 9.57
C ARG A 76 -6.84 11.93 8.43
N LEU A 77 -6.18 11.02 7.76
CA LEU A 77 -5.26 11.32 6.67
C LEU A 77 -5.92 11.17 5.30
N HIS A 78 -7.21 10.85 5.23
CA HIS A 78 -7.91 10.50 3.99
C HIS A 78 -7.16 9.42 3.19
N LEU A 79 -6.45 8.52 3.91
CA LEU A 79 -5.74 7.41 3.30
C LEU A 79 -6.69 6.22 3.24
N SER A 80 -6.81 5.63 2.06
CA SER A 80 -7.47 4.35 1.84
C SER A 80 -6.79 3.65 0.67
N VAL A 81 -6.30 2.44 0.89
CA VAL A 81 -5.55 1.67 -0.10
C VAL A 81 -5.83 0.18 0.03
N MET A 82 -5.94 -0.50 -1.12
CA MET A 82 -6.06 -1.95 -1.16
C MET A 82 -4.72 -2.61 -0.86
N VAL A 83 -4.78 -3.64 -0.01
CA VAL A 83 -3.62 -4.45 0.39
C VAL A 83 -3.65 -5.76 -0.37
N ARG A 84 -2.52 -6.12 -0.96
CA ARG A 84 -2.31 -7.38 -1.68
C ARG A 84 -1.19 -8.18 -1.04
N GLU A 85 -1.15 -9.48 -1.29
CA GLU A 85 -0.02 -10.31 -0.88
C GLU A 85 1.22 -10.00 -1.72
N GLY A 86 2.38 -9.84 -1.05
CA GLY A 86 3.67 -9.53 -1.67
C GLY A 86 4.03 -8.04 -1.65
N ASP A 87 5.31 -7.76 -1.77
CA ASP A 87 5.89 -6.41 -1.68
C ASP A 87 6.83 -6.07 -2.87
N ASP A 88 6.71 -6.82 -3.97
CA ASP A 88 7.46 -6.52 -5.18
C ASP A 88 6.97 -5.22 -5.87
N ALA A 89 7.82 -4.69 -6.77
CA ALA A 89 7.58 -3.41 -7.44
C ALA A 89 6.26 -3.39 -8.23
N ARG A 90 5.83 -4.53 -8.79
CA ARG A 90 4.58 -4.64 -9.54
C ARG A 90 3.38 -4.50 -8.61
N ILE A 91 3.40 -5.21 -7.48
CA ILE A 91 2.30 -5.14 -6.49
C ILE A 91 2.20 -3.73 -5.91
N LEU A 92 3.33 -3.14 -5.53
CA LEU A 92 3.38 -1.80 -4.95
C LEU A 92 2.97 -0.69 -5.93
N SER A 93 3.05 -0.91 -7.24
CA SER A 93 2.55 0.05 -8.23
C SER A 93 1.02 0.15 -8.28
N PHE A 94 0.30 -0.86 -7.79
CA PHE A 94 -1.17 -0.89 -7.78
C PHE A 94 -1.81 -0.68 -6.41
N GLY A 95 -1.03 -0.66 -5.32
CA GLY A 95 -1.56 -0.52 -3.98
C GLY A 95 -0.52 -0.63 -2.88
N ALA A 96 -0.97 -1.11 -1.73
CA ALA A 96 -0.09 -1.54 -0.65
C ALA A 96 0.13 -3.06 -0.73
N GLY A 97 1.27 -3.52 -0.28
CA GLY A 97 1.67 -4.92 -0.26
C GLY A 97 1.90 -5.42 1.15
N HIS A 98 1.37 -6.59 1.46
CA HIS A 98 1.73 -7.33 2.67
C HIS A 98 3.14 -7.90 2.51
N ILE A 99 3.99 -7.70 3.49
CA ILE A 99 5.38 -8.22 3.46
C ILE A 99 5.35 -9.72 3.80
N PRO A 100 5.76 -10.58 2.87
CA PRO A 100 5.76 -12.03 3.09
C PRO A 100 6.56 -12.45 4.32
N GLY A 101 6.07 -13.45 5.04
CA GLY A 101 6.70 -13.95 6.28
C GLY A 101 6.29 -13.19 7.54
N THR A 102 5.48 -12.13 7.43
CA THR A 102 4.84 -11.48 8.58
C THR A 102 3.43 -12.05 8.81
N ALA A 103 2.78 -11.69 9.92
CA ALA A 103 1.46 -12.21 10.25
C ALA A 103 0.39 -11.74 9.24
N LEU A 104 -0.57 -12.61 8.95
CA LEU A 104 -1.71 -12.33 8.06
C LEU A 104 -2.98 -11.94 8.80
N SER A 105 -3.03 -12.20 10.08
CA SER A 105 -4.21 -11.92 10.91
C SER A 105 -3.80 -11.27 12.22
N PRO A 106 -4.61 -10.35 12.74
CA PRO A 106 -4.39 -9.77 14.05
C PRO A 106 -4.42 -10.84 15.15
N GLY A 107 -3.37 -10.87 15.98
CA GLY A 107 -3.21 -11.86 17.04
C GLY A 107 -2.20 -12.95 16.71
N ASP A 108 -1.85 -13.15 15.45
CA ASP A 108 -0.84 -14.13 15.02
C ASP A 108 0.58 -13.53 15.02
N GLY A 109 0.71 -12.26 15.34
CA GLY A 109 1.98 -11.53 15.35
C GLY A 109 1.85 -10.15 14.72
N ASN A 110 2.98 -9.60 14.24
CA ASN A 110 3.04 -8.30 13.59
C ASN A 110 2.71 -8.42 12.10
N ILE A 111 1.66 -7.75 11.66
CA ILE A 111 1.28 -7.63 10.25
C ILE A 111 2.10 -6.49 9.65
N ALA A 112 2.90 -6.74 8.61
CA ALA A 112 3.66 -5.68 7.97
C ALA A 112 3.13 -5.36 6.57
N ILE A 113 2.91 -4.08 6.30
CA ILE A 113 2.35 -3.57 5.04
C ILE A 113 3.23 -2.47 4.49
N ALA A 114 3.69 -2.63 3.25
CA ALA A 114 4.52 -1.66 2.54
C ALA A 114 3.74 -0.93 1.45
N ALA A 115 4.09 0.32 1.16
CA ALA A 115 3.65 1.04 -0.04
C ALA A 115 4.61 2.19 -0.38
N HIS A 116 4.50 2.71 -1.60
CA HIS A 116 5.32 3.82 -2.05
C HIS A 116 5.01 5.12 -1.30
N ARG A 117 6.07 5.87 -0.94
CA ARG A 117 6.03 7.15 -0.20
C ARG A 117 5.41 8.31 -0.98
N ASP A 118 5.49 8.24 -2.30
CA ASP A 118 5.07 9.30 -3.22
C ASP A 118 3.64 9.12 -3.75
N THR A 119 3.07 7.95 -3.51
CA THR A 119 1.71 7.60 -3.91
C THR A 119 0.84 7.24 -2.70
N PHE A 120 0.62 5.95 -2.46
CA PHE A 120 -0.37 5.46 -1.49
C PHE A 120 -0.04 5.82 -0.04
N PHE A 121 1.25 5.77 0.36
CA PHE A 121 1.68 6.13 1.72
C PHE A 121 2.19 7.57 1.85
N ARG A 122 2.02 8.41 0.83
CA ARG A 122 2.35 9.84 0.93
C ARG A 122 1.64 10.54 2.10
N PRO A 123 0.36 10.24 2.44
CA PRO A 123 -0.30 10.86 3.58
C PRO A 123 0.33 10.51 4.94
N LEU A 124 1.07 9.39 5.06
CA LEU A 124 1.72 8.98 6.31
C LEU A 124 2.75 10.00 6.83
N ARG A 125 3.23 10.93 6.00
CA ARG A 125 4.07 12.05 6.46
C ARG A 125 3.44 12.89 7.58
N ALA A 126 2.11 12.84 7.72
CA ALA A 126 1.35 13.56 8.73
C ALA A 126 0.75 12.63 9.80
N ILE A 127 1.19 11.36 9.85
CA ILE A 127 0.74 10.39 10.86
C ILE A 127 1.19 10.83 12.25
N ARG A 128 0.38 10.52 13.25
CA ARG A 128 0.65 10.86 14.65
C ARG A 128 0.33 9.67 15.54
N ARG A 129 0.90 9.67 16.74
CA ARG A 129 0.52 8.74 17.79
C ARG A 129 -1.00 8.81 18.04
N ASP A 130 -1.58 7.66 18.35
CA ASP A 130 -3.02 7.45 18.56
C ASP A 130 -3.92 7.63 17.33
N ASP A 131 -3.35 7.89 16.13
CA ASP A 131 -4.13 7.78 14.90
C ASP A 131 -4.67 6.36 14.74
N VAL A 132 -5.93 6.26 14.30
CA VAL A 132 -6.57 4.99 14.09
C VAL A 132 -6.31 4.50 12.67
N VAL A 133 -5.66 3.34 12.59
CA VAL A 133 -5.48 2.56 11.36
C VAL A 133 -6.51 1.45 11.35
N THR A 134 -7.28 1.33 10.29
CA THR A 134 -8.29 0.28 10.13
C THR A 134 -7.86 -0.66 8.99
N LEU A 135 -7.82 -1.95 9.29
CA LEU A 135 -7.60 -3.00 8.30
C LEU A 135 -8.90 -3.81 8.14
N ARG A 136 -9.52 -3.68 6.99
CA ARG A 136 -10.72 -4.42 6.60
C ARG A 136 -10.31 -5.58 5.72
N THR A 137 -10.67 -6.79 6.11
CA THR A 137 -10.43 -8.02 5.36
C THR A 137 -11.73 -8.79 5.18
N PRO A 138 -11.79 -9.85 4.36
CA PRO A 138 -12.93 -10.75 4.30
C PRO A 138 -13.27 -11.43 5.64
N ARG A 139 -12.31 -11.48 6.58
CA ARG A 139 -12.48 -12.06 7.91
C ARG A 139 -13.07 -11.09 8.93
N GLY A 140 -13.09 -9.79 8.62
CA GLY A 140 -13.61 -8.75 9.49
C GLY A 140 -12.81 -7.45 9.45
N VAL A 141 -13.10 -6.59 10.41
CA VAL A 141 -12.48 -5.27 10.56
C VAL A 141 -11.67 -5.25 11.84
N SER A 142 -10.41 -4.88 11.74
CA SER A 142 -9.53 -4.69 12.90
C SER A 142 -9.05 -3.25 12.95
N ARG A 143 -8.97 -2.70 14.17
CA ARG A 143 -8.51 -1.34 14.41
C ARG A 143 -7.25 -1.36 15.24
N PHE A 144 -6.34 -0.46 14.88
CA PHE A 144 -5.04 -0.30 15.52
C PHE A 144 -4.82 1.18 15.83
N ALA A 145 -4.27 1.49 17.01
CA ALA A 145 -3.83 2.82 17.36
C ALA A 145 -2.32 2.91 17.14
N VAL A 146 -1.87 3.94 16.45
CA VAL A 146 -0.43 4.20 16.26
C VAL A 146 0.25 4.36 17.61
N SER A 147 1.23 3.52 17.88
CA SER A 147 2.00 3.50 19.11
C SER A 147 3.32 4.27 19.00
N ASP A 148 3.98 4.16 17.84
CA ASP A 148 5.26 4.79 17.61
C ASP A 148 5.55 5.02 16.12
N VAL A 149 6.49 5.95 15.85
CA VAL A 149 6.98 6.26 14.51
C VAL A 149 8.49 6.40 14.57
N GLU A 150 9.19 5.64 13.73
CA GLU A 150 10.65 5.67 13.69
C GLU A 150 11.20 5.73 12.25
N ILE A 151 12.47 6.17 12.12
CA ILE A 151 13.19 6.22 10.85
C ILE A 151 14.43 5.35 10.98
N VAL A 152 14.47 4.29 10.15
CA VAL A 152 15.52 3.28 10.23
C VAL A 152 16.29 3.14 8.93
N GLY A 153 17.36 2.37 8.96
CA GLY A 153 18.09 1.98 7.76
C GLY A 153 17.29 1.04 6.85
N PRO A 154 17.63 0.97 5.56
CA PRO A 154 16.86 0.16 4.61
C PRO A 154 17.00 -1.36 4.81
N ARG A 155 17.99 -1.78 5.62
CA ARG A 155 18.27 -3.18 5.97
C ARG A 155 17.83 -3.58 7.37
N ASP A 156 17.22 -2.66 8.10
CA ASP A 156 16.77 -2.92 9.47
C ASP A 156 15.43 -3.67 9.43
N ILE A 157 15.53 -4.99 9.35
CA ILE A 157 14.37 -5.89 9.33
C ILE A 157 13.83 -6.16 10.75
N GLY A 158 14.52 -5.77 11.79
CA GLY A 158 14.09 -5.95 13.18
C GLY A 158 12.78 -5.24 13.49
N VAL A 159 12.46 -4.18 12.73
CA VAL A 159 11.18 -3.46 12.83
C VAL A 159 9.95 -4.31 12.44
N LEU A 160 10.16 -5.40 11.72
CA LEU A 160 9.10 -6.32 11.30
C LEU A 160 8.82 -7.42 12.33
N SER A 161 9.74 -7.61 13.28
CA SER A 161 9.62 -8.67 14.29
C SER A 161 8.45 -8.40 15.24
N PRO A 162 7.72 -9.44 15.67
CA PRO A 162 6.71 -9.31 16.71
C PRO A 162 7.32 -8.72 17.99
N ALA A 163 6.65 -7.75 18.58
CA ALA A 163 7.02 -7.15 19.84
C ALA A 163 5.78 -6.58 20.56
N PRO A 164 5.79 -6.40 21.88
CA PRO A 164 4.68 -5.77 22.58
C PRO A 164 4.31 -4.41 21.96
N GLY A 165 3.03 -4.22 21.64
CA GLY A 165 2.53 -2.99 21.02
C GLY A 165 2.82 -2.85 19.52
N ARG A 166 3.28 -3.92 18.87
CA ARG A 166 3.53 -4.00 17.42
C ARG A 166 2.67 -5.10 16.80
N ASP A 167 1.40 -4.81 16.60
CA ASP A 167 0.45 -5.73 15.95
C ASP A 167 0.31 -5.43 14.47
N LEU A 168 0.63 -4.18 14.07
CA LEU A 168 0.66 -3.71 12.70
C LEU A 168 1.87 -2.78 12.50
N THR A 169 2.59 -2.98 11.40
CA THR A 169 3.72 -2.13 11.00
C THR A 169 3.51 -1.65 9.57
N LEU A 170 3.51 -0.32 9.36
CA LEU A 170 3.47 0.27 8.02
C LEU A 170 4.87 0.72 7.64
N VAL A 171 5.30 0.37 6.43
CA VAL A 171 6.65 0.60 5.93
C VAL A 171 6.59 1.43 4.65
N THR A 172 7.33 2.52 4.62
CA THR A 172 7.53 3.27 3.38
C THR A 172 8.93 3.85 3.29
N CYS A 173 9.30 4.35 2.14
CA CYS A 173 10.59 4.99 1.92
C CYS A 173 10.66 6.39 2.57
N TYR A 174 11.85 6.82 3.01
CA TYR A 174 12.11 8.14 3.59
C TYR A 174 13.41 8.75 3.04
N PRO A 175 13.51 10.07 2.80
CA PRO A 175 12.49 11.13 2.99
C PRO A 175 11.35 11.09 1.96
N PHE A 176 10.18 11.68 2.27
CA PHE A 176 8.99 11.67 1.42
C PHE A 176 9.14 12.43 0.10
N TRP A 177 10.02 13.41 0.02
CA TRP A 177 10.31 14.26 -1.16
C TRP A 177 11.69 14.00 -1.77
N TYR A 178 12.27 12.83 -1.53
CA TYR A 178 13.57 12.46 -2.06
C TYR A 178 13.44 11.91 -3.48
N LEU A 179 14.32 12.36 -4.41
CA LEU A 179 14.40 11.83 -5.76
C LEU A 179 15.37 10.63 -5.80
N GLY A 180 14.94 9.54 -6.41
CA GLY A 180 15.73 8.31 -6.52
C GLY A 180 15.58 7.34 -5.34
N SER A 181 16.56 6.45 -5.19
CA SER A 181 16.56 5.40 -4.17
C SER A 181 16.68 5.99 -2.77
N ALA A 182 15.66 5.84 -1.95
CA ALA A 182 15.61 6.42 -0.62
C ALA A 182 16.60 5.77 0.36
N PRO A 183 17.39 6.57 1.10
CA PRO A 183 18.41 6.06 2.01
C PRO A 183 17.85 5.43 3.28
N ARG A 184 16.59 5.70 3.64
CA ARG A 184 15.96 5.25 4.90
C ARG A 184 14.54 4.74 4.67
N ARG A 185 13.96 4.17 5.73
CA ARG A 185 12.57 3.75 5.83
C ARG A 185 11.86 4.51 6.93
N PHE A 186 10.63 4.89 6.66
CA PHE A 186 9.68 5.46 7.62
C PHE A 186 8.77 4.33 8.09
N ILE A 187 8.79 4.07 9.38
CA ILE A 187 8.10 2.96 10.02
C ILE A 187 7.03 3.52 10.95
N VAL A 188 5.84 2.97 10.87
CA VAL A 188 4.73 3.28 11.78
C VAL A 188 4.33 2.00 12.48
N HIS A 189 4.49 1.94 13.79
CA HIS A 189 4.01 0.84 14.60
C HIS A 189 2.63 1.16 15.18
N ALA A 190 1.75 0.18 15.20
CA ALA A 190 0.44 0.32 15.79
C ALA A 190 0.05 -0.94 16.57
N ARG A 191 -0.63 -0.73 17.69
CA ARG A 191 -1.18 -1.78 18.56
C ARG A 191 -2.66 -1.97 18.30
N ARG A 192 -3.13 -3.18 18.38
CA ARG A 192 -4.55 -3.51 18.24
C ARG A 192 -5.37 -2.88 19.38
N VAL A 193 -6.53 -2.31 19.04
CA VAL A 193 -7.44 -1.67 20.00
C VAL A 193 -8.87 -2.20 19.94
N ALA A 194 -9.24 -2.85 18.85
CA ALA A 194 -10.56 -3.48 18.68
C ALA A 194 -10.55 -4.46 17.50
#